data_448f4839bc23207d1efe282ef0a4603d
#
_entry.id   448f4839bc23207d1efe282ef0a4603d
#
_cell.length_a   1.000
_cell.length_b   1.000
_cell.length_c   1.000
_cell.angle_alpha   90.00
_cell.angle_beta   90.00
_cell.angle_gamma   90.00
#
_symmetry.space_group_name_H-M   'P 1'
#
loop_
_entity.id
_entity.type
_entity.pdbx_description
1 polymer ?
#
loop_
_entity_poly.entity_id
_entity_poly.type
_entity_poly.pdbx_seq_one_letter_code
_entity_poly.pdbx_strand_id
1 'polypeptide(L)'
;RVLVGKDEALLWALAAILARGHILLEDIPGVGKTTMALSFARALDLEYGRIQFTPDVLPSDITGYSVPDPQGGLSYRPGGILCNLFLADELNRATSRTQSALLEAMEEGQVTVDGISHPLPQPFVVIATQNPTGAAGTQLLPDSQVDRFTLRLTLGYPAPKDEAAMVKNRQAGNP
;
A
#
# COMPACT_ATOMS: atom_id res chain seq x y z
N ARG A 1 5.05 10.96 -18.77
CA ARG A 1 4.10 11.40 -17.71
C ARG A 1 3.11 10.27 -17.50
N VAL A 2 3.26 9.52 -16.40
CA VAL A 2 2.55 8.26 -16.14
C VAL A 2 1.12 8.49 -15.60
N LEU A 3 0.90 9.61 -14.90
CA LEU A 3 -0.40 10.05 -14.38
C LEU A 3 -0.69 11.47 -14.91
N VAL A 4 -1.82 11.64 -15.59
CA VAL A 4 -2.21 12.92 -16.21
C VAL A 4 -3.34 13.54 -15.39
N GLY A 5 -3.25 14.85 -15.09
CA GLY A 5 -4.29 15.59 -14.40
C GLY A 5 -4.40 15.37 -12.88
N LYS A 6 -3.38 14.77 -12.24
CA LYS A 6 -3.35 14.45 -10.80
C LYS A 6 -2.20 15.14 -10.05
N ASP A 7 -1.69 16.25 -10.59
CA ASP A 7 -0.46 16.88 -10.10
C ASP A 7 -0.55 17.27 -8.62
N GLU A 8 -1.69 17.78 -8.15
CA GLU A 8 -1.89 18.16 -6.75
C GLU A 8 -1.87 16.93 -5.81
N ALA A 9 -2.61 15.88 -6.15
CA ALA A 9 -2.64 14.65 -5.36
C ALA A 9 -1.26 13.98 -5.32
N LEU A 10 -0.52 14.00 -6.43
CA LEU A 10 0.85 13.49 -6.51
C LEU A 10 1.80 14.31 -5.62
N LEU A 11 1.65 15.64 -5.58
CA LEU A 11 2.47 16.50 -4.73
C LEU A 11 2.24 16.22 -3.25
N TRP A 12 0.97 16.09 -2.84
CA TRP A 12 0.63 15.73 -1.46
C TRP A 12 1.12 14.34 -1.08
N ALA A 13 0.97 13.36 -1.97
CA ALA A 13 1.49 12.01 -1.74
C ALA A 13 3.02 12.01 -1.62
N LEU A 14 3.73 12.73 -2.47
CA LEU A 14 5.19 12.89 -2.38
C LEU A 14 5.61 13.55 -1.05
N ALA A 15 4.92 14.62 -0.65
CA ALA A 15 5.19 15.29 0.62
C ALA A 15 5.00 14.34 1.82
N ALA A 16 3.93 13.53 1.82
CA ALA A 16 3.70 12.53 2.86
C ALA A 16 4.81 11.46 2.87
N ILE A 17 5.24 10.94 1.71
CA ILE A 17 6.33 9.96 1.61
C ILE A 17 7.64 10.55 2.17
N LEU A 18 7.98 11.78 1.81
CA LEU A 18 9.18 12.47 2.32
C LEU A 18 9.12 12.73 3.82
N ALA A 19 7.92 12.96 4.37
CA ALA A 19 7.66 13.07 5.80
C ALA A 19 7.59 11.71 6.52
N ARG A 20 7.78 10.57 5.81
CA ARG A 20 7.62 9.20 6.31
C ARG A 20 6.20 8.90 6.82
N GLY A 21 5.21 9.61 6.29
CA GLY A 21 3.81 9.44 6.63
C GLY A 21 3.13 8.38 5.77
N HIS A 22 2.21 7.63 6.36
CA HIS A 22 1.40 6.65 5.64
C HIS A 22 0.21 7.33 4.94
N ILE A 23 -0.23 6.77 3.81
CA ILE A 23 -1.24 7.35 2.94
C ILE A 23 -2.42 6.39 2.78
N LEU A 24 -3.63 6.91 2.94
CA LEU A 24 -4.87 6.20 2.61
C LEU A 24 -5.49 6.79 1.34
N LEU A 25 -5.66 5.97 0.32
CA LEU A 25 -6.32 6.31 -0.93
C LEU A 25 -7.75 5.78 -0.92
N GLU A 26 -8.72 6.67 -1.05
CA GLU A 26 -10.14 6.32 -1.14
C GLU A 26 -10.64 6.54 -2.55
N ASP A 27 -10.64 5.49 -3.33
CA ASP A 27 -11.01 5.57 -4.74
C ASP A 27 -11.57 4.26 -5.28
N ILE A 28 -12.32 4.40 -6.36
CA ILE A 28 -12.77 3.30 -7.17
C ILE A 28 -11.59 2.59 -7.86
N PRO A 29 -11.76 1.32 -8.25
CA PRO A 29 -10.78 0.57 -9.03
C PRO A 29 -10.41 1.28 -10.35
N GLY A 30 -9.16 1.13 -10.79
CA GLY A 30 -8.73 1.56 -12.11
C GLY A 30 -8.23 3.01 -12.25
N VAL A 31 -8.21 3.81 -11.17
CA VAL A 31 -7.75 5.22 -11.22
C VAL A 31 -6.22 5.41 -11.20
N GLY A 32 -5.44 4.33 -11.26
CA GLY A 32 -3.98 4.41 -11.36
C GLY A 32 -3.23 4.35 -10.02
N LYS A 33 -3.85 3.85 -8.94
CA LYS A 33 -3.22 3.75 -7.60
C LYS A 33 -1.91 2.94 -7.60
N THR A 34 -1.91 1.77 -8.22
CA THR A 34 -0.71 0.92 -8.35
C THR A 34 0.37 1.61 -9.17
N THR A 35 -0.01 2.27 -10.26
CA THR A 35 0.93 3.02 -11.11
C THR A 35 1.58 4.17 -10.35
N MET A 36 0.81 4.87 -9.51
CA MET A 36 1.31 5.94 -8.65
C MET A 36 2.35 5.42 -7.66
N ALA A 37 2.02 4.38 -6.89
CA ALA A 37 2.92 3.79 -5.91
C ALA A 37 4.23 3.29 -6.55
N LEU A 38 4.13 2.57 -7.66
CA LEU A 38 5.30 2.08 -8.39
C LEU A 38 6.16 3.21 -8.97
N SER A 39 5.54 4.30 -9.43
CA SER A 39 6.26 5.48 -9.93
C SER A 39 7.06 6.17 -8.82
N PHE A 40 6.49 6.31 -7.63
CA PHE A 40 7.23 6.84 -6.47
C PHE A 40 8.37 5.93 -6.04
N ALA A 41 8.14 4.62 -5.97
CA ALA A 41 9.17 3.67 -5.62
C ALA A 41 10.38 3.78 -6.56
N ARG A 42 10.14 3.84 -7.88
CA ARG A 42 11.19 4.00 -8.89
C ARG A 42 11.88 5.36 -8.84
N ALA A 43 11.10 6.44 -8.65
CA ALA A 43 11.65 7.80 -8.63
C ALA A 43 12.51 8.08 -7.39
N LEU A 44 12.23 7.41 -6.29
CA LEU A 44 12.92 7.58 -5.01
C LEU A 44 13.91 6.43 -4.70
N ASP A 45 14.09 5.50 -5.64
CA ASP A 45 14.93 4.30 -5.49
C ASP A 45 14.58 3.49 -4.22
N LEU A 46 13.28 3.23 -4.02
CA LEU A 46 12.74 2.51 -2.89
C LEU A 46 12.37 1.08 -3.29
N GLU A 47 12.65 0.13 -2.40
CA GLU A 47 12.15 -1.24 -2.54
C GLU A 47 10.62 -1.26 -2.40
N TYR A 48 9.94 -1.85 -3.40
CA TYR A 48 8.49 -1.85 -3.54
C TYR A 48 7.91 -3.22 -3.23
N GLY A 49 6.90 -3.24 -2.36
CA GLY A 49 6.07 -4.41 -2.08
C GLY A 49 4.59 -4.13 -2.35
N ARG A 50 3.82 -5.15 -2.70
CA ARG A 50 2.37 -5.06 -2.88
C ARG A 50 1.68 -6.33 -2.43
N ILE A 51 0.60 -6.15 -1.67
CA ILE A 51 -0.39 -7.21 -1.41
C ILE A 51 -1.77 -6.68 -1.81
N GLN A 52 -2.48 -7.47 -2.61
CA GLN A 52 -3.91 -7.31 -2.86
C GLN A 52 -4.66 -8.00 -1.74
N PHE A 53 -5.37 -7.24 -0.91
CA PHE A 53 -6.09 -7.80 0.23
C PHE A 53 -7.40 -8.44 -0.20
N THR A 54 -7.62 -9.64 0.33
CA THR A 54 -8.84 -10.43 0.22
C THR A 54 -9.12 -11.03 1.60
N PRO A 55 -10.31 -11.60 1.87
CA PRO A 55 -10.60 -12.27 3.14
C PRO A 55 -9.64 -13.43 3.47
N ASP A 56 -8.98 -14.00 2.47
CA ASP A 56 -8.07 -15.15 2.62
C ASP A 56 -6.63 -14.74 2.99
N VAL A 57 -6.27 -13.45 2.85
CA VAL A 57 -4.93 -12.95 3.22
C VAL A 57 -4.74 -13.06 4.73
N LEU A 58 -3.70 -13.76 5.14
CA LEU A 58 -3.34 -13.99 6.54
C LEU A 58 -2.39 -12.91 7.07
N PRO A 59 -2.34 -12.68 8.39
CA PRO A 59 -1.32 -11.84 9.01
C PRO A 59 0.11 -12.24 8.64
N SER A 60 0.38 -13.54 8.54
CA SER A 60 1.69 -14.09 8.16
C SER A 60 2.12 -13.77 6.72
N ASP A 61 1.18 -13.50 5.81
CA ASP A 61 1.51 -13.04 4.46
C ASP A 61 2.10 -11.63 4.50
N ILE A 62 1.71 -10.85 5.51
CA ILE A 62 2.21 -9.50 5.75
C ILE A 62 3.53 -9.55 6.53
N THR A 63 3.49 -10.12 7.74
CA THR A 63 4.58 -10.06 8.71
C THR A 63 5.68 -11.11 8.49
N GLY A 64 5.38 -12.16 7.74
CA GLY A 64 6.24 -13.34 7.64
C GLY A 64 5.93 -14.38 8.70
N TYR A 65 6.70 -15.45 8.68
CA TYR A 65 6.57 -16.61 9.57
C TYR A 65 7.90 -17.33 9.70
N SER A 66 8.04 -18.16 10.73
CA SER A 66 9.22 -19.00 10.92
C SER A 66 8.98 -20.41 10.41
N VAL A 67 10.01 -21.02 9.84
CA VAL A 67 10.03 -22.42 9.42
C VAL A 67 11.13 -23.18 10.16
N PRO A 68 10.95 -24.47 10.46
CA PRO A 68 12.01 -25.31 11.00
C PRO A 68 13.23 -25.34 10.06
N ASP A 69 14.40 -25.17 10.65
CA ASP A 69 15.67 -25.21 9.93
C ASP A 69 16.27 -26.64 10.09
N PRO A 70 16.95 -27.18 9.07
CA PRO A 70 17.59 -28.50 9.14
C PRO A 70 18.58 -28.67 10.31
N GLN A 71 19.07 -27.59 10.89
CA GLN A 71 19.99 -27.57 12.02
C GLN A 71 19.28 -27.53 13.38
N GLY A 72 17.92 -27.63 13.41
CA GLY A 72 17.12 -27.71 14.62
C GLY A 72 16.68 -26.36 15.19
N GLY A 73 16.87 -25.27 14.45
CA GLY A 73 16.41 -23.91 14.78
C GLY A 73 15.13 -23.51 14.04
N LEU A 74 14.81 -22.20 14.11
CA LEU A 74 13.77 -21.57 13.33
C LEU A 74 14.41 -20.54 12.40
N SER A 75 14.04 -20.58 11.12
CA SER A 75 14.45 -19.59 10.11
C SER A 75 13.26 -18.70 9.75
N TYR A 76 13.41 -17.41 9.92
CA TYR A 76 12.39 -16.42 9.56
C TYR A 76 12.26 -16.30 8.04
N ARG A 77 11.04 -16.35 7.57
CA ARG A 77 10.66 -16.06 6.18
C ARG A 77 9.92 -14.74 6.16
N PRO A 78 10.50 -13.69 5.54
CA PRO A 78 9.87 -12.37 5.52
C PRO A 78 8.54 -12.38 4.77
N GLY A 79 7.60 -11.60 5.27
CA GLY A 79 6.34 -11.30 4.59
C GLY A 79 6.47 -10.14 3.61
N GLY A 80 5.37 -9.83 2.93
CA GLY A 80 5.34 -8.82 1.87
C GLY A 80 5.62 -7.39 2.34
N ILE A 81 5.54 -7.12 3.65
CA ILE A 81 5.74 -5.77 4.23
C ILE A 81 7.22 -5.37 4.34
N LEU A 82 8.15 -6.31 4.22
CA LEU A 82 9.59 -6.05 4.34
C LEU A 82 10.14 -5.33 3.11
N CYS A 83 9.74 -4.07 2.93
CA CYS A 83 10.15 -3.17 1.85
C CYS A 83 10.05 -1.71 2.33
N ASN A 84 10.49 -0.75 1.51
CA ASN A 84 10.42 0.67 1.83
C ASN A 84 9.04 1.29 1.54
N LEU A 85 8.45 0.94 0.40
CA LEU A 85 7.15 1.43 -0.03
C LEU A 85 6.20 0.24 -0.25
N PHE A 86 5.26 0.09 0.66
CA PHE A 86 4.31 -1.01 0.64
C PHE A 86 2.92 -0.56 0.17
N LEU A 87 2.41 -1.15 -0.90
CA LEU A 87 1.03 -0.94 -1.37
C LEU A 87 0.10 -2.01 -0.79
N ALA A 88 -0.74 -1.60 0.15
CA ALA A 88 -1.82 -2.41 0.72
C ALA A 88 -3.11 -2.16 -0.09
N ASP A 89 -3.31 -2.94 -1.15
CA ASP A 89 -4.40 -2.70 -2.10
C ASP A 89 -5.70 -3.36 -1.61
N GLU A 90 -6.80 -2.58 -1.54
CA GLU A 90 -8.12 -2.97 -1.02
C GLU A 90 -8.09 -3.47 0.44
N LEU A 91 -7.38 -2.77 1.33
CA LEU A 91 -7.17 -3.16 2.73
C LEU A 91 -8.48 -3.47 3.47
N ASN A 92 -9.57 -2.77 3.14
CA ASN A 92 -10.88 -2.95 3.75
C ASN A 92 -11.59 -4.27 3.38
N ARG A 93 -10.99 -5.12 2.54
CA ARG A 93 -11.45 -6.49 2.26
C ARG A 93 -10.83 -7.53 3.18
N ALA A 94 -9.74 -7.19 3.85
CA ALA A 94 -9.09 -8.10 4.78
C ALA A 94 -9.89 -8.30 6.06
N THR A 95 -9.64 -9.40 6.76
CA THR A 95 -10.16 -9.60 8.12
C THR A 95 -9.58 -8.55 9.08
N SER A 96 -10.31 -8.23 10.16
CA SER A 96 -9.82 -7.28 11.17
C SER A 96 -8.47 -7.69 11.77
N ARG A 97 -8.23 -9.00 11.90
CA ARG A 97 -6.95 -9.53 12.40
C ARG A 97 -5.79 -9.20 11.45
N THR A 98 -6.00 -9.34 10.15
CA THR A 98 -5.02 -9.02 9.12
C THR A 98 -4.78 -7.51 9.02
N GLN A 99 -5.85 -6.71 9.11
CA GLN A 99 -5.73 -5.25 9.18
C GLN A 99 -4.91 -4.80 10.40
N SER A 100 -5.19 -5.38 11.58
CA SER A 100 -4.45 -5.04 12.81
C SER A 100 -2.97 -5.34 12.69
N ALA A 101 -2.57 -6.45 12.07
CA ALA A 101 -1.16 -6.79 11.87
C ALA A 101 -0.42 -5.75 11.00
N LEU A 102 -1.06 -5.24 9.94
CA LEU A 102 -0.49 -4.16 9.15
C LEU A 102 -0.37 -2.86 9.94
N LEU A 103 -1.44 -2.48 10.64
CA LEU A 103 -1.50 -1.21 11.38
C LEU A 103 -0.51 -1.18 12.55
N GLU A 104 -0.30 -2.32 13.23
CA GLU A 104 0.72 -2.48 14.26
C GLU A 104 2.13 -2.28 13.67
N ALA A 105 2.43 -2.92 12.55
CA ALA A 105 3.72 -2.76 11.87
C ALA A 105 3.97 -1.31 11.40
N MET A 106 2.92 -0.59 11.02
CA MET A 106 3.01 0.84 10.67
C MET A 106 3.39 1.71 11.88
N GLU A 107 2.84 1.41 13.06
CA GLU A 107 3.13 2.17 14.27
C GLU A 107 4.50 1.85 14.85
N GLU A 108 4.85 0.56 14.89
CA GLU A 108 6.08 0.11 15.55
C GLU A 108 7.32 0.17 14.65
N GLY A 109 7.15 0.27 13.32
CA GLY A 109 8.25 0.21 12.37
C GLY A 109 9.00 -1.11 12.36
N GLN A 110 8.38 -2.17 12.87
CA GLN A 110 8.88 -3.54 12.96
C GLN A 110 7.74 -4.55 12.92
N VAL A 111 8.07 -5.81 12.65
CA VAL A 111 7.17 -6.95 12.83
C VAL A 111 7.75 -7.91 13.87
N THR A 112 6.92 -8.53 14.69
CA THR A 112 7.34 -9.51 15.68
C THR A 112 6.79 -10.89 15.32
N VAL A 113 7.70 -11.85 15.11
CA VAL A 113 7.37 -13.24 14.77
C VAL A 113 8.06 -14.16 15.77
N ASP A 114 7.29 -15.03 16.43
CA ASP A 114 7.79 -15.95 17.47
C ASP A 114 8.63 -15.26 18.56
N GLY A 115 8.23 -14.06 18.96
CA GLY A 115 8.93 -13.26 19.99
C GLY A 115 10.20 -12.56 19.52
N ILE A 116 10.55 -12.66 18.23
CA ILE A 116 11.69 -11.97 17.63
C ILE A 116 11.21 -10.80 16.79
N SER A 117 11.73 -9.60 17.07
CA SER A 117 11.41 -8.39 16.32
C SER A 117 12.32 -8.24 15.10
N HIS A 118 11.69 -7.98 13.96
CA HIS A 118 12.35 -7.74 12.69
C HIS A 118 12.05 -6.30 12.25
N PRO A 119 13.04 -5.38 12.29
CA PRO A 119 12.83 -3.99 11.90
C PRO A 119 12.50 -3.89 10.41
N LEU A 120 11.60 -2.96 10.06
CA LEU A 120 11.27 -2.66 8.67
C LEU A 120 12.34 -1.75 8.06
N PRO A 121 12.63 -1.90 6.74
CA PRO A 121 13.56 -1.03 6.03
C PRO A 121 13.15 0.45 6.14
N GLN A 122 14.11 1.35 6.25
CA GLN A 122 13.84 2.79 6.37
C GLN A 122 14.27 3.54 5.08
N PRO A 123 13.46 4.49 4.60
CA PRO A 123 12.13 4.86 5.11
C PRO A 123 11.11 3.74 4.89
N PHE A 124 10.13 3.63 5.79
CA PHE A 124 8.99 2.72 5.62
C PHE A 124 7.71 3.52 5.46
N VAL A 125 7.03 3.35 4.34
CA VAL A 125 5.77 4.04 4.02
C VAL A 125 4.76 3.05 3.46
N VAL A 126 3.54 3.09 4.00
CA VAL A 126 2.40 2.34 3.49
C VAL A 126 1.49 3.27 2.68
N ILE A 127 1.15 2.85 1.48
CA ILE A 127 0.04 3.38 0.70
C ILE A 127 -1.07 2.33 0.76
N ALA A 128 -2.09 2.56 1.57
CA ALA A 128 -3.26 1.69 1.62
C ALA A 128 -4.35 2.22 0.69
N THR A 129 -5.12 1.31 0.11
CA THR A 129 -6.30 1.69 -0.67
C THR A 129 -7.55 1.09 -0.04
N GLN A 130 -8.65 1.83 -0.08
CA GLN A 130 -9.98 1.31 0.20
C GLN A 130 -10.98 1.76 -0.86
N ASN A 131 -11.93 0.88 -1.14
CA ASN A 131 -13.02 1.20 -2.05
C ASN A 131 -14.21 1.72 -1.22
N PRO A 132 -14.65 2.98 -1.39
CA PRO A 132 -15.72 3.57 -0.61
C PRO A 132 -17.10 3.01 -0.95
N THR A 133 -17.29 2.45 -2.13
CA THR A 133 -18.58 1.91 -2.58
C THR A 133 -18.62 0.41 -2.37
N GLY A 134 -19.51 -0.01 -1.46
CA GLY A 134 -19.73 -1.37 -1.01
C GLY A 134 -19.85 -2.43 -2.11
N ALA A 135 -18.73 -2.98 -2.52
CA ALA A 135 -18.75 -4.36 -3.00
C ALA A 135 -19.21 -5.24 -1.83
N ALA A 136 -20.09 -6.21 -2.08
CA ALA A 136 -20.59 -7.09 -1.06
C ALA A 136 -19.43 -7.68 -0.23
N GLY A 137 -19.44 -7.47 1.10
CA GLY A 137 -18.42 -7.96 2.02
C GLY A 137 -17.28 -6.97 2.33
N THR A 138 -17.34 -5.70 1.90
CA THR A 138 -16.36 -4.68 2.30
C THR A 138 -16.95 -3.77 3.37
N GLN A 139 -16.23 -3.63 4.48
CA GLN A 139 -16.52 -2.65 5.53
C GLN A 139 -15.42 -1.59 5.50
N LEU A 140 -15.81 -0.30 5.52
CA LEU A 140 -14.83 0.79 5.65
C LEU A 140 -13.99 0.60 6.90
N LEU A 141 -12.73 1.05 6.84
CA LEU A 141 -11.88 1.08 8.03
C LEU A 141 -12.53 1.96 9.10
N PRO A 142 -12.57 1.52 10.37
CA PRO A 142 -12.99 2.35 11.48
C PRO A 142 -12.15 3.62 11.61
N ASP A 143 -12.71 4.72 12.10
CA ASP A 143 -12.01 6.00 12.27
C ASP A 143 -10.70 5.85 13.06
N SER A 144 -10.70 5.03 14.12
CA SER A 144 -9.50 4.75 14.92
C SER A 144 -8.35 4.08 14.14
N GLN A 145 -8.67 3.43 13.03
CA GLN A 145 -7.66 2.85 12.12
C GLN A 145 -7.25 3.86 11.04
N VAL A 146 -8.17 4.72 10.60
CA VAL A 146 -7.91 5.79 9.63
C VAL A 146 -6.94 6.82 10.22
N ASP A 147 -7.01 7.10 11.51
CA ASP A 147 -6.13 8.05 12.22
C ASP A 147 -4.64 7.67 12.17
N ARG A 148 -4.31 6.43 11.81
CA ARG A 148 -2.91 5.98 11.62
C ARG A 148 -2.30 6.44 10.31
N PHE A 149 -3.11 6.93 9.38
CA PHE A 149 -2.65 7.48 8.12
C PHE A 149 -2.47 8.99 8.23
N THR A 150 -1.29 9.46 7.86
CA THR A 150 -0.93 10.89 7.89
C THR A 150 -1.72 11.68 6.85
N LEU A 151 -2.07 11.03 5.74
CA LEU A 151 -2.73 11.66 4.61
C LEU A 151 -3.83 10.76 4.07
N ARG A 152 -5.00 11.35 3.85
CA ARG A 152 -6.13 10.72 3.16
C ARG A 152 -6.38 11.45 1.85
N LEU A 153 -6.35 10.74 0.73
CA LEU A 153 -6.47 11.30 -0.61
C LEU A 153 -7.51 10.55 -1.43
N THR A 154 -8.13 11.30 -2.34
CA THR A 154 -8.95 10.78 -3.42
C THR A 154 -8.33 11.21 -4.75
N LEU A 155 -7.99 10.26 -5.62
CA LEU A 155 -7.47 10.57 -6.95
C LEU A 155 -8.59 10.97 -7.92
N GLY A 156 -9.77 10.37 -7.77
CA GLY A 156 -10.94 10.59 -8.63
C GLY A 156 -10.70 10.17 -10.09
N TYR A 157 -11.69 10.34 -10.94
CA TYR A 157 -11.53 10.13 -12.37
C TYR A 157 -10.69 11.22 -13.03
N PRO A 158 -9.94 10.90 -14.11
CA PRO A 158 -9.35 11.91 -14.97
C PRO A 158 -10.42 12.84 -15.52
N ALA A 159 -10.09 14.11 -15.76
CA ALA A 159 -10.97 14.98 -16.50
C ALA A 159 -11.11 14.49 -17.97
N PRO A 160 -12.23 14.75 -18.67
CA PRO A 160 -12.42 14.24 -20.05
C PRO A 160 -11.30 14.61 -21.02
N LYS A 161 -10.68 15.77 -20.85
CA LYS A 161 -9.49 16.20 -21.62
C LYS A 161 -8.25 15.34 -21.36
N ASP A 162 -8.10 14.86 -20.12
CA ASP A 162 -6.97 14.03 -19.70
C ASP A 162 -7.16 12.58 -20.18
N GLU A 163 -8.39 12.07 -20.19
CA GLU A 163 -8.73 10.77 -20.79
C GLU A 163 -8.39 10.74 -22.28
N ALA A 164 -8.76 11.81 -23.02
CA ALA A 164 -8.44 11.93 -24.44
C ALA A 164 -6.91 11.95 -24.67
N ALA A 165 -6.16 12.60 -23.81
CA ALA A 165 -4.69 12.62 -23.87
C ALA A 165 -4.08 11.23 -23.58
N MET A 166 -4.63 10.49 -22.61
CA MET A 166 -4.19 9.12 -22.29
C MET A 166 -4.39 8.16 -23.47
N VAL A 167 -5.56 8.25 -24.15
CA VAL A 167 -5.83 7.43 -25.34
C VAL A 167 -4.85 7.73 -26.47
N LYS A 168 -4.59 9.02 -26.76
CA LYS A 168 -3.62 9.44 -27.77
C LYS A 168 -2.21 8.95 -27.48
N ASN A 169 -1.76 9.04 -26.22
CA ASN A 169 -0.43 8.59 -25.81
C ASN A 169 -0.26 7.07 -25.96
N ARG A 170 -1.29 6.28 -25.65
CA ARG A 170 -1.29 4.81 -25.86
C ARG A 170 -1.20 4.47 -27.36
N GLN A 171 -1.90 5.18 -28.23
CA GLN A 171 -1.85 4.96 -29.67
C GLN A 171 -0.48 5.34 -30.28
N ALA A 172 0.25 6.28 -29.64
CA ALA A 172 1.59 6.69 -30.06
C ALA A 172 2.70 5.75 -29.55
N GLY A 173 2.37 4.62 -28.87
CA GLY A 173 3.35 3.64 -28.41
C GLY A 173 4.18 4.09 -27.19
N ASN A 174 3.77 5.12 -26.49
CA ASN A 174 4.36 5.55 -25.22
C ASN A 174 3.63 4.86 -24.07
N PRO A 175 4.35 4.13 -23.19
CA PRO A 175 3.77 3.44 -22.05
C PRO A 175 3.13 4.38 -21.03
#